data_fc1de35cf9c91ac687629162f1630d2c
#
_entry.id   fc1de35cf9c91ac687629162f1630d2c
#
_cell.length_a   1.000
_cell.length_b   1.000
_cell.length_c   1.000
_cell.angle_alpha   90.00
_cell.angle_beta   90.00
_cell.angle_gamma   90.00
#
_symmetry.space_group_name_H-M   'P 1'
#
loop_
_entity.id
_entity.type
_entity.pdbx_description
1 polymer ?
#
loop_
_entity_poly.entity_id
_entity_poly.type
_entity_poly.pdbx_seq_one_letter_code
_entity_poly.pdbx_strand_id
1 'polypeptide(L)'
;MPSLHRLKNRLIAALITRFPGLSKPLIEAYQPWESKGDIPWTPLGKPLRECRVALVTTAGVHHASQPPFDMGDPEGDPSFRELDGAGIGGDFRITHDYYDHSDAEKDLNIVLPLERLREFEKEGIIGESAPVHYSFMGHVTGRHIPTLIEKSAPAVAERLKAGKVDAALLIPA
;
A
#
# COMPACT_ATOMS: atom_id res chain seq x y z
N MET A 1 20.43 8.35 -13.28
CA MET A 1 21.10 7.92 -12.04
C MET A 1 20.19 8.32 -10.87
N PRO A 2 20.00 7.47 -9.83
CA PRO A 2 19.25 7.89 -8.65
C PRO A 2 19.93 9.11 -7.99
N SER A 3 19.14 10.06 -7.50
CA SER A 3 19.67 11.21 -6.80
C SER A 3 20.41 10.77 -5.51
N LEU A 4 21.37 11.56 -5.04
CA LEU A 4 22.11 11.27 -3.80
C LEU A 4 21.15 11.08 -2.60
N HIS A 5 20.03 11.81 -2.59
CA HIS A 5 18.99 11.70 -1.58
C HIS A 5 18.34 10.30 -1.58
N ARG A 6 17.97 9.77 -2.73
CA ARG A 6 17.39 8.43 -2.87
C ARG A 6 18.36 7.34 -2.39
N LEU A 7 19.63 7.44 -2.77
CA LEU A 7 20.65 6.49 -2.31
C LEU A 7 20.81 6.52 -0.78
N LYS A 8 20.81 7.71 -0.18
CA LYS A 8 20.85 7.88 1.28
C LYS A 8 19.65 7.20 1.95
N ASN A 9 18.43 7.43 1.47
CA ASN A 9 17.22 6.84 2.05
C ASN A 9 17.26 5.30 2.01
N ARG A 10 17.62 4.72 0.88
CA ARG A 10 17.74 3.26 0.72
C ARG A 10 18.82 2.67 1.63
N LEU A 11 19.95 3.35 1.81
CA LEU A 11 20.99 2.92 2.74
C LEU A 11 20.51 2.96 4.19
N ILE A 12 19.78 4.01 4.58
CA ILE A 12 19.19 4.12 5.93
C ILE A 12 18.17 3.00 6.12
N ALA A 13 17.28 2.75 5.16
CA ALA A 13 16.30 1.68 5.23
C ALA A 13 16.97 0.31 5.43
N ALA A 14 17.94 -0.04 4.59
CA ALA A 14 18.68 -1.29 4.72
C ALA A 14 19.44 -1.42 6.06
N LEU A 15 20.01 -0.31 6.56
CA LEU A 15 20.71 -0.30 7.84
C LEU A 15 19.74 -0.53 9.02
N ILE A 16 18.56 0.09 9.00
CA ILE A 16 17.53 -0.08 10.02
C ILE A 16 16.99 -1.50 10.00
N THR A 17 16.75 -2.06 8.82
CA THR A 17 16.31 -3.46 8.67
C THR A 17 17.35 -4.42 9.26
N ARG A 18 18.62 -4.18 9.01
CA ARG A 18 19.72 -5.02 9.51
C ARG A 18 19.96 -4.85 11.03
N PHE A 19 19.73 -3.65 11.56
CA PHE A 19 19.96 -3.28 12.96
C PHE A 19 18.74 -2.54 13.54
N PRO A 20 17.65 -3.28 13.89
CA PRO A 20 16.39 -2.66 14.32
C PRO A 20 16.51 -1.69 15.50
N GLY A 21 17.50 -1.88 16.37
CA GLY A 21 17.76 -0.97 17.49
C GLY A 21 18.06 0.47 17.10
N LEU A 22 18.50 0.72 15.85
CA LEU A 22 18.75 2.07 15.32
C LEU A 22 17.47 2.83 14.98
N SER A 23 16.33 2.13 14.84
CA SER A 23 15.04 2.77 14.57
C SER A 23 14.43 3.44 15.80
N LYS A 24 14.82 3.02 17.02
CA LYS A 24 14.22 3.48 18.28
C LYS A 24 14.15 5.01 18.40
N PRO A 25 15.26 5.80 18.24
CA PRO A 25 15.18 7.24 18.32
C PRO A 25 14.35 7.88 17.21
N LEU A 26 14.25 7.25 16.04
CA LEU A 26 13.40 7.72 14.93
C LEU A 26 11.93 7.50 15.25
N ILE A 27 11.59 6.34 15.82
CA ILE A 27 10.22 6.02 16.24
C ILE A 27 9.78 6.92 17.38
N GLU A 28 10.64 7.17 18.37
CA GLU A 28 10.35 8.07 19.50
C GLU A 28 10.19 9.53 19.07
N ALA A 29 10.89 9.96 18.03
CA ALA A 29 10.76 11.31 17.47
C ALA A 29 9.57 11.46 16.49
N TYR A 30 8.98 10.35 16.03
CA TYR A 30 7.88 10.38 15.08
C TYR A 30 6.59 10.87 15.76
N GLN A 31 5.99 11.90 15.19
CA GLN A 31 4.67 12.37 15.59
C GLN A 31 3.66 11.92 14.55
N PRO A 32 2.86 10.89 14.84
CA PRO A 32 1.85 10.42 13.91
C PRO A 32 0.78 11.51 13.69
N TRP A 33 0.26 11.56 12.48
CA TRP A 33 -0.95 12.34 12.25
C TRP A 33 -2.13 11.61 12.93
N GLU A 34 -2.83 12.33 13.79
CA GLU A 34 -3.99 11.79 14.51
C GLU A 34 -5.28 12.35 13.91
N SER A 35 -6.22 11.47 13.61
CA SER A 35 -7.56 11.87 13.22
C SER A 35 -8.27 12.49 14.41
N LYS A 36 -8.86 13.69 14.20
CA LYS A 36 -9.74 14.32 15.19
C LYS A 36 -11.16 13.78 14.99
N GLY A 37 -11.53 12.79 15.76
CA GLY A 37 -12.88 12.23 15.76
C GLY A 37 -12.91 10.73 16.02
N ASP A 38 -14.12 10.17 16.08
CA ASP A 38 -14.31 8.75 16.24
C ASP A 38 -13.83 7.99 14.99
N ILE A 39 -13.23 6.83 15.20
CA ILE A 39 -12.88 5.92 14.10
C ILE A 39 -14.19 5.36 13.53
N PRO A 40 -14.50 5.62 12.24
CA PRO A 40 -15.71 5.09 11.64
C PRO A 40 -15.65 3.57 11.59
N TRP A 41 -16.61 2.91 12.19
CA TRP A 41 -16.75 1.46 12.17
C TRP A 41 -17.94 1.06 11.33
N THR A 42 -17.70 0.29 10.26
CA THR A 42 -18.74 -0.28 9.42
C THR A 42 -18.69 -1.80 9.55
N PRO A 43 -19.68 -2.43 10.18
CA PRO A 43 -19.72 -3.89 10.26
C PRO A 43 -19.94 -4.50 8.87
N LEU A 44 -19.39 -5.70 8.65
CA LEU A 44 -19.69 -6.49 7.46
C LEU A 44 -21.19 -6.86 7.48
N GLY A 45 -21.91 -6.54 6.41
CA GLY A 45 -23.34 -6.84 6.28
C GLY A 45 -23.64 -8.31 5.92
N LYS A 46 -22.62 -9.11 5.64
CA LYS A 46 -22.72 -10.52 5.22
C LYS A 46 -21.49 -11.31 5.63
N PRO A 47 -21.56 -12.65 5.66
CA PRO A 47 -20.39 -13.49 5.98
C PRO A 47 -19.24 -13.27 5.01
N LEU A 48 -18.00 -13.40 5.51
CA LEU A 48 -16.78 -13.18 4.70
C LEU A 48 -16.74 -14.04 3.43
N ARG A 49 -17.25 -15.28 3.49
CA ARG A 49 -17.37 -16.19 2.33
C ARG A 49 -18.30 -15.68 1.21
N GLU A 50 -19.01 -14.59 1.44
CA GLU A 50 -19.90 -13.94 0.46
C GLU A 50 -19.38 -12.57 0.06
N CYS A 51 -18.27 -12.13 0.67
CA CYS A 51 -17.71 -10.80 0.46
C CYS A 51 -16.75 -10.78 -0.73
N ARG A 52 -16.83 -9.70 -1.51
CA ARG A 52 -15.78 -9.29 -2.43
C ARG A 52 -14.73 -8.51 -1.67
N VAL A 53 -13.47 -8.97 -1.75
CA VAL A 53 -12.36 -8.41 -0.98
C VAL A 53 -11.33 -7.77 -1.92
N ALA A 54 -10.93 -6.54 -1.61
CA ALA A 54 -9.83 -5.86 -2.30
C ALA A 54 -8.60 -5.69 -1.41
N LEU A 55 -7.43 -5.56 -2.01
CA LEU A 55 -6.19 -5.19 -1.34
C LEU A 55 -5.91 -3.71 -1.57
N VAL A 56 -5.43 -3.04 -0.53
CA VAL A 56 -4.89 -1.68 -0.58
C VAL A 56 -3.54 -1.69 0.12
N THR A 57 -2.47 -1.56 -0.64
CA THR A 57 -1.11 -1.57 -0.09
C THR A 57 -0.49 -0.19 -0.06
N THR A 58 0.44 0.05 0.87
CA THR A 58 1.26 1.27 0.91
C THR A 58 2.69 1.05 0.45
N ALA A 59 2.97 -0.10 -0.17
CA ALA A 59 4.32 -0.52 -0.54
C ALA A 59 4.88 0.14 -1.81
N GLY A 60 4.16 1.06 -2.45
CA GLY A 60 4.62 1.69 -3.69
C GLY A 60 4.61 0.74 -4.90
N VAL A 61 3.74 -0.26 -4.90
CA VAL A 61 3.59 -1.22 -6.01
C VAL A 61 2.90 -0.55 -7.18
N HIS A 62 3.37 -0.80 -8.38
CA HIS A 62 2.74 -0.35 -9.63
C HIS A 62 3.06 -1.33 -10.77
N HIS A 63 2.26 -1.31 -11.84
CA HIS A 63 2.60 -2.00 -13.07
C HIS A 63 3.81 -1.33 -13.75
N ALA A 64 4.67 -2.10 -14.41
CA ALA A 64 5.80 -1.56 -15.17
C ALA A 64 5.37 -0.57 -16.27
N SER A 65 4.15 -0.70 -16.80
CA SER A 65 3.56 0.21 -17.78
C SER A 65 2.99 1.50 -17.17
N GLN A 66 2.84 1.57 -15.84
CA GLN A 66 2.34 2.75 -15.14
C GLN A 66 3.50 3.69 -14.79
N PRO A 67 3.25 5.00 -14.66
CA PRO A 67 4.23 5.92 -14.09
C PRO A 67 4.62 5.46 -12.68
N PRO A 68 5.92 5.39 -12.34
CA PRO A 68 6.35 5.10 -10.98
C PRO A 68 5.87 6.21 -10.02
N PHE A 69 5.90 5.94 -8.71
CA PHE A 69 5.70 6.98 -7.71
C PHE A 69 6.86 7.97 -7.72
N ASP A 70 6.57 9.24 -7.44
CA ASP A 70 7.58 10.30 -7.42
C ASP A 70 8.44 10.20 -6.15
N MET A 71 9.67 9.71 -6.32
CA MET A 71 10.69 9.66 -5.26
C MET A 71 11.58 10.90 -5.24
N GLY A 72 11.34 11.88 -6.10
CA GLY A 72 12.06 13.14 -6.14
C GLY A 72 11.58 14.13 -5.09
N ASP A 73 10.32 14.02 -4.69
CA ASP A 73 9.72 14.83 -3.64
C ASP A 73 9.99 14.21 -2.25
N PRO A 74 10.67 14.92 -1.34
CA PRO A 74 10.95 14.40 0.00
C PRO A 74 9.69 14.22 0.87
N GLU A 75 8.57 14.84 0.54
CA GLU A 75 7.30 14.67 1.24
C GLU A 75 6.43 13.55 0.65
N GLY A 76 6.93 12.86 -0.40
CA GLY A 76 6.30 11.69 -0.98
C GLY A 76 5.35 11.99 -2.13
N ASP A 77 4.61 10.96 -2.54
CA ASP A 77 3.64 11.02 -3.65
C ASP A 77 2.24 10.63 -3.12
N PRO A 78 1.26 11.56 -3.08
CA PRO A 78 -0.08 11.28 -2.57
C PRO A 78 -0.97 10.56 -3.58
N SER A 79 -0.50 10.28 -4.78
CA SER A 79 -1.27 9.57 -5.80
C SER A 79 -1.39 8.09 -5.50
N PHE A 80 -2.26 7.40 -6.24
CA PHE A 80 -2.41 5.95 -6.13
C PHE A 80 -2.28 5.28 -7.50
N ARG A 81 -2.13 3.95 -7.49
CA ARG A 81 -2.16 3.11 -8.71
C ARG A 81 -3.26 2.07 -8.58
N GLU A 82 -3.96 1.84 -9.67
CA GLU A 82 -4.88 0.70 -9.80
C GLU A 82 -4.07 -0.52 -10.24
N LEU A 83 -4.27 -1.63 -9.56
CA LEU A 83 -3.57 -2.88 -9.81
C LEU A 83 -4.58 -3.90 -10.30
N ASP A 84 -4.37 -4.45 -11.48
CA ASP A 84 -5.23 -5.49 -12.04
C ASP A 84 -5.12 -6.78 -11.20
N GLY A 85 -6.23 -7.20 -10.63
CA GLY A 85 -6.33 -8.44 -9.89
C GLY A 85 -6.06 -9.69 -10.73
N ALA A 86 -6.24 -9.65 -12.06
CA ALA A 86 -5.90 -10.74 -12.96
C ALA A 86 -4.39 -10.92 -13.18
N GLY A 87 -3.59 -9.91 -12.82
CA GLY A 87 -2.16 -9.81 -13.08
C GLY A 87 -1.26 -10.73 -12.25
N ILE A 88 -1.63 -12.01 -12.02
CA ILE A 88 -0.66 -12.99 -11.49
C ILE A 88 0.48 -13.14 -12.50
N GLY A 89 1.71 -12.93 -12.02
CA GLY A 89 2.88 -12.89 -12.87
C GLY A 89 2.96 -11.61 -13.71
N GLY A 90 2.11 -10.61 -13.41
CA GLY A 90 2.20 -9.27 -13.98
C GLY A 90 3.55 -8.64 -13.67
N ASP A 91 4.00 -7.78 -14.58
CA ASP A 91 5.26 -7.06 -14.44
C ASP A 91 5.08 -5.92 -13.41
N PHE A 92 4.94 -6.29 -12.13
CA PHE A 92 4.89 -5.36 -11.02
C PHE A 92 6.27 -4.87 -10.64
N ARG A 93 6.34 -3.64 -10.21
CA ARG A 93 7.52 -2.97 -9.69
C ARG A 93 7.20 -2.31 -8.36
N ILE A 94 8.21 -2.16 -7.52
CA ILE A 94 8.12 -1.39 -6.28
C ILE A 94 8.93 -0.12 -6.45
N THR A 95 8.30 1.03 -6.22
CA THR A 95 8.98 2.32 -6.17
C THR A 95 8.77 2.95 -4.81
N HIS A 96 9.71 2.70 -3.91
CA HIS A 96 9.71 3.18 -2.54
C HIS A 96 11.15 3.19 -2.00
N ASP A 97 11.60 4.30 -1.43
CA ASP A 97 12.99 4.45 -0.98
C ASP A 97 13.13 4.49 0.56
N TYR A 98 12.02 4.28 1.31
CA TYR A 98 12.00 4.48 2.76
C TYR A 98 11.88 3.16 3.56
N TYR A 99 11.76 2.02 2.90
CA TYR A 99 11.87 0.70 3.51
C TYR A 99 12.71 -0.23 2.64
N ASP A 100 13.25 -1.29 3.23
CA ASP A 100 13.98 -2.33 2.48
C ASP A 100 12.96 -3.32 1.90
N HIS A 101 12.75 -3.24 0.58
CA HIS A 101 11.82 -4.09 -0.15
C HIS A 101 12.48 -5.28 -0.86
N SER A 102 13.73 -5.62 -0.50
CA SER A 102 14.49 -6.70 -1.14
C SER A 102 13.81 -8.08 -1.03
N ASP A 103 13.08 -8.34 0.03
CA ASP A 103 12.32 -9.58 0.19
C ASP A 103 10.97 -9.51 -0.57
N ALA A 104 10.32 -8.35 -0.60
CA ALA A 104 9.11 -8.15 -1.40
C ALA A 104 9.38 -8.22 -2.92
N GLU A 105 10.59 -7.91 -3.37
CA GLU A 105 11.01 -8.13 -4.76
C GLU A 105 11.16 -9.62 -5.12
N LYS A 106 11.45 -10.47 -4.13
CA LYS A 106 11.52 -11.94 -4.30
C LYS A 106 10.16 -12.60 -4.21
N ASP A 107 9.31 -12.11 -3.29
CA ASP A 107 7.94 -12.57 -3.09
C ASP A 107 7.02 -11.36 -2.87
N LEU A 108 6.31 -11.00 -3.92
CA LEU A 108 5.38 -9.85 -3.89
C LEU A 108 4.23 -10.06 -2.90
N ASN A 109 3.90 -11.29 -2.52
CA ASN A 109 2.85 -11.58 -1.55
C ASN A 109 3.13 -10.99 -0.15
N ILE A 110 4.37 -10.62 0.15
CA ILE A 110 4.71 -9.91 1.39
C ILE A 110 3.97 -8.56 1.50
N VAL A 111 3.83 -7.85 0.37
CA VAL A 111 3.25 -6.49 0.33
C VAL A 111 2.00 -6.38 -0.54
N LEU A 112 1.73 -7.36 -1.39
CA LEU A 112 0.55 -7.45 -2.23
C LEU A 112 0.14 -8.92 -2.41
N PRO A 113 -0.51 -9.54 -1.41
CA PRO A 113 -0.80 -10.97 -1.37
C PRO A 113 -1.95 -11.38 -2.30
N LEU A 114 -1.82 -11.13 -3.60
CA LEU A 114 -2.82 -11.48 -4.61
C LEU A 114 -3.03 -12.99 -4.72
N GLU A 115 -1.94 -13.77 -4.66
CA GLU A 115 -2.04 -15.22 -4.74
C GLU A 115 -2.75 -15.80 -3.51
N ARG A 116 -2.43 -15.27 -2.32
CA ARG A 116 -3.10 -15.67 -1.07
C ARG A 116 -4.58 -15.34 -1.09
N LEU A 117 -4.94 -14.15 -1.62
CA LEU A 117 -6.34 -13.75 -1.72
C LEU A 117 -7.13 -14.71 -2.65
N ARG A 118 -6.52 -15.15 -3.74
CA ARG A 118 -7.13 -16.13 -4.65
C ARG A 118 -7.22 -17.53 -4.08
N GLU A 119 -6.27 -17.93 -3.27
CA GLU A 119 -6.37 -19.18 -2.51
C GLU A 119 -7.58 -19.13 -1.58
N PHE A 120 -7.77 -18.02 -0.87
CA PHE A 120 -8.94 -17.82 0.00
C PHE A 120 -10.26 -17.84 -0.78
N GLU A 121 -10.30 -17.28 -1.99
CA GLU A 121 -11.46 -17.39 -2.87
C GLU A 121 -11.70 -18.85 -3.27
N LYS A 122 -10.68 -19.56 -3.72
CA LYS A 122 -10.76 -20.96 -4.13
C LYS A 122 -11.19 -21.89 -2.98
N GLU A 123 -10.76 -21.58 -1.77
CA GLU A 123 -11.11 -22.33 -0.54
C GLU A 123 -12.48 -21.93 0.03
N GLY A 124 -13.14 -20.92 -0.53
CA GLY A 124 -14.42 -20.40 -0.07
C GLY A 124 -14.35 -19.65 1.25
N ILE A 125 -13.17 -19.17 1.64
CA ILE A 125 -12.97 -18.32 2.82
C ILE A 125 -13.51 -16.92 2.54
N ILE A 126 -13.30 -16.40 1.33
CA ILE A 126 -13.91 -15.17 0.81
C ILE A 126 -14.82 -15.52 -0.37
N GLY A 127 -15.74 -14.62 -0.71
CA GLY A 127 -16.64 -14.83 -1.84
C GLY A 127 -15.93 -14.60 -3.18
N GLU A 128 -15.14 -13.55 -3.27
CA GLU A 128 -14.49 -13.14 -4.51
C GLU A 128 -13.31 -12.20 -4.25
N SER A 129 -12.22 -12.36 -4.97
CA SER A 129 -11.17 -11.35 -5.09
C SER A 129 -11.63 -10.22 -6.01
N ALA A 130 -11.50 -8.98 -5.62
CA ALA A 130 -11.85 -7.86 -6.47
C ALA A 130 -11.00 -7.85 -7.75
N PRO A 131 -11.57 -7.42 -8.90
CA PRO A 131 -10.81 -7.35 -10.15
C PRO A 131 -9.75 -6.23 -10.14
N VAL A 132 -9.90 -5.24 -9.25
CA VAL A 132 -8.96 -4.12 -9.10
C VAL A 132 -8.59 -3.94 -7.64
N HIS A 133 -7.30 -3.80 -7.40
CA HIS A 133 -6.69 -3.48 -6.12
C HIS A 133 -6.01 -2.12 -6.20
N TYR A 134 -5.52 -1.59 -5.07
CA TYR A 134 -4.93 -0.25 -5.05
C TYR A 134 -3.61 -0.23 -4.33
N SER A 135 -2.73 0.66 -4.80
CA SER A 135 -1.44 0.90 -4.18
C SER A 135 -1.22 2.40 -3.99
N PHE A 136 -0.73 2.73 -2.81
CA PHE A 136 -0.18 4.02 -2.47
C PHE A 136 1.32 3.89 -2.20
N MET A 137 2.00 5.02 -2.15
CA MET A 137 3.30 5.13 -1.54
C MET A 137 3.12 5.43 -0.06
N GLY A 138 3.74 4.64 0.82
CA GLY A 138 3.53 4.74 2.28
C GLY A 138 4.09 6.00 2.93
N HIS A 139 5.10 6.62 2.31
CA HIS A 139 5.69 7.86 2.81
C HIS A 139 5.01 9.07 2.18
N VAL A 140 3.96 9.57 2.85
CA VAL A 140 3.25 10.79 2.47
C VAL A 140 3.20 11.72 3.68
N THR A 141 3.83 12.90 3.57
CA THR A 141 4.01 13.82 4.70
C THR A 141 3.71 15.26 4.29
N GLY A 142 3.79 16.17 5.23
CA GLY A 142 3.72 17.62 5.03
C GLY A 142 2.52 18.07 4.19
N ARG A 143 2.80 18.81 3.11
CA ARG A 143 1.79 19.38 2.20
C ARG A 143 0.94 18.35 1.45
N HIS A 144 1.39 17.09 1.38
CA HIS A 144 0.67 16.04 0.66
C HIS A 144 -0.40 15.34 1.51
N ILE A 145 -0.37 15.47 2.84
CA ILE A 145 -1.36 14.87 3.75
C ILE A 145 -2.79 15.32 3.40
N PRO A 146 -3.09 16.63 3.22
CA PRO A 146 -4.43 17.04 2.80
C PRO A 146 -4.86 16.43 1.46
N THR A 147 -3.95 16.33 0.49
CA THR A 147 -4.26 15.69 -0.81
C THR A 147 -4.60 14.22 -0.64
N LEU A 148 -3.84 13.49 0.18
CA LEU A 148 -4.13 12.08 0.47
C LEU A 148 -5.50 11.92 1.11
N ILE A 149 -5.82 12.72 2.15
CA ILE A 149 -7.04 12.58 2.95
C ILE A 149 -8.27 13.06 2.19
N GLU A 150 -8.16 14.20 1.48
CA GLU A 150 -9.32 14.87 0.90
C GLU A 150 -9.61 14.46 -0.56
N LYS A 151 -8.61 13.89 -1.24
CA LYS A 151 -8.72 13.54 -2.68
C LYS A 151 -8.43 12.07 -2.95
N SER A 152 -7.21 11.61 -2.67
CA SER A 152 -6.76 10.30 -3.15
C SER A 152 -7.43 9.14 -2.42
N ALA A 153 -7.52 9.17 -1.09
CA ALA A 153 -8.19 8.14 -0.32
C ALA A 153 -9.71 8.10 -0.58
N PRO A 154 -10.44 9.24 -0.61
CA PRO A 154 -11.85 9.25 -1.04
C PRO A 154 -12.06 8.71 -2.45
N ALA A 155 -11.20 9.05 -3.41
CA ALA A 155 -11.31 8.55 -4.78
C ALA A 155 -11.16 7.01 -4.84
N VAL A 156 -10.25 6.43 -4.07
CA VAL A 156 -10.11 4.96 -3.95
C VAL A 156 -11.36 4.37 -3.27
N ALA A 157 -11.86 4.98 -2.20
CA ALA A 157 -13.07 4.51 -1.53
C ALA A 157 -14.29 4.50 -2.45
N GLU A 158 -14.47 5.52 -3.30
CA GLU A 158 -15.53 5.58 -4.30
C GLU A 158 -15.39 4.46 -5.35
N ARG A 159 -14.17 4.19 -5.83
CA ARG A 159 -13.90 3.10 -6.77
C ARG A 159 -14.17 1.73 -6.15
N LEU A 160 -13.76 1.51 -4.91
CA LEU A 160 -14.07 0.28 -4.17
C LEU A 160 -15.58 0.08 -4.06
N LYS A 161 -16.35 1.12 -3.71
CA LYS A 161 -17.81 1.08 -3.67
C LYS A 161 -18.42 0.81 -5.04
N ALA A 162 -17.96 1.49 -6.09
CA ALA A 162 -18.42 1.26 -7.45
C ALA A 162 -18.13 -0.17 -7.94
N GLY A 163 -16.98 -0.73 -7.52
CA GLY A 163 -16.60 -2.13 -7.73
C GLY A 163 -17.35 -3.14 -6.86
N LYS A 164 -18.30 -2.69 -6.02
CA LYS A 164 -19.06 -3.52 -5.06
C LYS A 164 -18.15 -4.32 -4.13
N VAL A 165 -17.06 -3.71 -3.70
CA VAL A 165 -16.15 -4.29 -2.69
C VAL A 165 -16.80 -4.17 -1.32
N ASP A 166 -16.89 -5.28 -0.61
CA ASP A 166 -17.49 -5.37 0.73
C ASP A 166 -16.44 -5.13 1.84
N ALA A 167 -15.21 -5.53 1.59
CA ALA A 167 -14.11 -5.35 2.53
C ALA A 167 -12.80 -5.01 1.79
N ALA A 168 -12.00 -4.13 2.38
CA ALA A 168 -10.65 -3.84 1.91
C ALA A 168 -9.62 -4.25 2.98
N LEU A 169 -8.64 -5.05 2.58
CA LEU A 169 -7.51 -5.40 3.42
C LEU A 169 -6.41 -4.36 3.20
N LEU A 170 -6.10 -3.59 4.24
CA LEU A 170 -5.03 -2.59 4.22
C LEU A 170 -3.71 -3.25 4.61
N ILE A 171 -2.69 -3.12 3.76
CA ILE A 171 -1.38 -3.75 3.93
C ILE A 171 -0.34 -2.64 4.03
N PRO A 172 0.10 -2.31 5.26
CA PRO A 172 1.18 -1.34 5.46
C PRO A 172 2.53 -1.94 5.06
N ALA A 173 3.45 -1.08 4.60
CA ALA A 173 4.85 -1.41 4.32
C ALA A 173 5.77 -0.29 4.80
#